data_6d16e0d24c70b25463c6e13a1e3910dd
#
_entry.id   6d16e0d24c70b25463c6e13a1e3910dd
#
_cell.length_a   1.000
_cell.length_b   1.000
_cell.length_c   1.000
_cell.angle_alpha   90.00
_cell.angle_beta   90.00
_cell.angle_gamma   90.00
#
_symmetry.space_group_name_H-M   'P 1'
#
loop_
_entity.id
_entity.type
_entity.pdbx_description
1 polymer ?
#
loop_
_entity_poly.entity_id
_entity_poly.type
_entity_poly.pdbx_seq_one_letter_code
_entity_poly.pdbx_strand_id
1 'polypeptide(L)'
;MCPVDLQRTLGENTRDYVLGTARLDHYRLAFNRRARHRDSGVLDIVADPSSHVEGVLYRLPWRLSDLLDEREEIPIRGYQRDTIAVTCRDRVYTDVRTYSVVDKLPRELAPNDWYFNVVLRGAVTCGLSEQYCWQLFEHMYTLQQQQSA
;
A
#
# COMPACT_ATOMS: atom_id res chain seq x y z
N MET A 1 1.71 -3.70 1.07
CA MET A 1 1.06 -5.02 1.30
C MET A 1 2.11 -6.00 1.79
N CYS A 2 1.92 -6.59 2.96
CA CYS A 2 2.90 -7.53 3.52
C CYS A 2 2.67 -8.97 2.96
N PRO A 3 3.71 -9.83 2.99
CA PRO A 3 3.60 -11.20 2.46
C PRO A 3 2.49 -12.03 3.12
N VAL A 4 2.21 -11.81 4.41
CA VAL A 4 1.16 -12.55 5.13
C VAL A 4 -0.24 -12.23 4.61
N ASP A 5 -0.53 -10.95 4.38
CA ASP A 5 -1.83 -10.55 3.83
C ASP A 5 -1.99 -11.01 2.38
N LEU A 6 -0.91 -10.90 1.61
CA LEU A 6 -0.92 -11.34 0.23
C LEU A 6 -1.12 -12.86 0.12
N GLN A 7 -0.47 -13.63 1.01
CA GLN A 7 -0.66 -15.09 1.10
C GLN A 7 -2.11 -15.48 1.37
N ARG A 8 -2.77 -14.79 2.28
CA ARG A 8 -4.20 -15.05 2.58
C ARG A 8 -5.10 -14.85 1.37
N THR A 9 -4.77 -13.85 0.55
CA THR A 9 -5.54 -13.56 -0.66
C THR A 9 -5.26 -14.53 -1.79
N LEU A 10 -3.99 -14.83 -2.03
CA LEU A 10 -3.56 -15.64 -3.17
C LEU A 10 -3.59 -17.14 -2.89
N GLY A 11 -3.77 -17.55 -1.63
CA GLY A 11 -3.89 -18.95 -1.25
C GLY A 11 -2.59 -19.75 -1.29
N GLU A 12 -1.43 -19.08 -1.45
CA GLU A 12 -0.13 -19.73 -1.49
C GLU A 12 0.96 -18.89 -0.81
N ASN A 13 2.09 -19.50 -0.47
CA ASN A 13 3.21 -18.80 0.16
C ASN A 13 3.79 -17.73 -0.79
N THR A 14 3.69 -16.48 -0.38
CA THR A 14 4.16 -15.34 -1.16
C THR A 14 5.54 -14.84 -0.78
N ARG A 15 6.15 -15.40 0.27
CA ARG A 15 7.49 -15.01 0.73
C ARG A 15 8.57 -15.28 -0.30
N ASP A 16 8.43 -16.38 -1.04
CA ASP A 16 9.38 -16.78 -2.08
C ASP A 16 9.37 -15.83 -3.29
N TYR A 17 8.34 -15.00 -3.40
CA TYR A 17 8.18 -14.01 -4.47
C TYR A 17 8.71 -12.62 -4.08
N VAL A 18 9.12 -12.41 -2.83
CA VAL A 18 9.65 -11.12 -2.36
C VAL A 18 11.03 -10.87 -2.96
N LEU A 19 11.20 -9.76 -3.66
CA LEU A 19 12.50 -9.27 -4.14
C LEU A 19 13.20 -8.43 -3.08
N GLY A 20 12.46 -7.71 -2.27
CA GLY A 20 12.97 -6.87 -1.20
C GLY A 20 12.11 -5.65 -0.93
N THR A 21 12.58 -4.80 -0.02
CA THR A 21 12.00 -3.48 0.18
C THR A 21 12.34 -2.57 -1.00
N ALA A 22 11.40 -1.75 -1.39
CA ALA A 22 11.53 -0.87 -2.54
C ALA A 22 11.10 0.56 -2.20
N ARG A 23 11.68 1.53 -2.88
CA ARG A 23 11.39 2.95 -2.78
C ARG A 23 10.78 3.46 -4.07
N LEU A 24 9.65 4.16 -3.94
CA LEU A 24 8.95 4.87 -5.00
C LEU A 24 9.09 6.37 -4.74
N ASP A 25 9.91 7.06 -5.52
CA ASP A 25 10.09 8.50 -5.40
C ASP A 25 8.95 9.28 -6.06
N HIS A 26 8.71 10.49 -5.58
CA HIS A 26 7.70 11.44 -6.09
C HIS A 26 6.26 10.99 -5.89
N TYR A 27 6.04 10.18 -4.86
CA TYR A 27 4.72 9.76 -4.39
C TYR A 27 4.65 9.82 -2.87
N ARG A 28 3.45 9.93 -2.33
CA ARG A 28 3.13 9.75 -0.91
C ARG A 28 1.96 8.79 -0.72
N LEU A 29 1.84 8.25 0.46
CA LEU A 29 0.63 7.53 0.86
C LEU A 29 -0.49 8.51 1.19
N ALA A 30 -1.72 8.09 0.92
CA ALA A 30 -2.93 8.80 1.33
C ALA A 30 -4.01 7.80 1.73
N PHE A 31 -4.89 8.20 2.66
CA PHE A 31 -6.06 7.41 3.08
C PHE A 31 -7.32 8.01 2.45
N ASN A 32 -7.39 8.01 1.12
CA ASN A 32 -8.37 8.74 0.34
C ASN A 32 -9.50 7.87 -0.24
N ARG A 33 -9.69 6.67 0.34
CA ARG A 33 -10.82 5.77 0.04
C ARG A 33 -11.40 5.21 1.34
N ARG A 34 -12.72 5.10 1.42
CA ARG A 34 -13.40 4.38 2.50
C ARG A 34 -13.38 2.88 2.21
N ALA A 35 -13.02 2.09 3.21
CA ALA A 35 -13.13 0.64 3.13
C ALA A 35 -14.59 0.22 2.92
N ARG A 36 -14.81 -0.81 2.11
CA ARG A 36 -16.15 -1.23 1.70
C ARG A 36 -16.99 -1.85 2.83
N HIS A 37 -16.32 -2.58 3.72
CA HIS A 37 -16.97 -3.36 4.78
C HIS A 37 -16.57 -2.94 6.19
N ARG A 38 -15.88 -1.81 6.33
CA ARG A 38 -15.38 -1.29 7.61
C ARG A 38 -15.40 0.22 7.59
N ASP A 39 -15.64 0.83 8.73
CA ASP A 39 -15.47 2.28 8.87
C ASP A 39 -13.96 2.59 9.06
N SER A 40 -13.29 2.78 7.95
CA SER A 40 -11.85 3.01 7.89
C SER A 40 -11.46 3.64 6.57
N GLY A 41 -10.54 4.59 6.62
CA GLY A 41 -9.76 4.97 5.45
C GLY A 41 -8.80 3.84 5.07
N VAL A 42 -8.58 3.65 3.77
CA VAL A 42 -7.61 2.70 3.24
C VAL A 42 -6.62 3.37 2.30
N LEU A 43 -5.44 2.74 2.17
CA LEU A 43 -4.29 3.30 1.49
C LEU A 43 -4.49 3.44 -0.02
N ASP A 44 -3.94 4.53 -0.50
CA ASP A 44 -3.68 4.86 -1.90
C ASP A 44 -2.27 5.44 -2.03
N ILE A 45 -1.76 5.52 -3.24
CA ILE A 45 -0.59 6.30 -3.59
C ILE A 45 -1.00 7.50 -4.45
N VAL A 46 -0.45 8.66 -4.15
CA VAL A 46 -0.71 9.88 -4.90
C VAL A 46 0.60 10.57 -5.25
N ALA A 47 0.66 11.22 -6.41
CA ALA A 47 1.85 11.94 -6.84
C ALA A 47 2.16 13.09 -5.87
N ASP A 48 3.42 13.18 -5.44
CA ASP A 48 3.95 14.23 -4.60
C ASP A 48 5.45 14.38 -4.85
N PRO A 49 5.91 15.45 -5.53
CA PRO A 49 7.31 15.59 -5.94
C PRO A 49 8.32 15.63 -4.78
N SER A 50 7.88 15.96 -3.58
CA SER A 50 8.73 16.10 -2.39
C SER A 50 8.78 14.87 -1.49
N SER A 51 8.02 13.84 -1.80
CA SER A 51 7.85 12.65 -0.96
C SER A 51 8.35 11.38 -1.62
N HIS A 52 8.39 10.30 -0.83
CA HIS A 52 8.57 8.94 -1.34
C HIS A 52 7.71 7.95 -0.56
N VAL A 53 7.47 6.81 -1.16
CA VAL A 53 6.80 5.66 -0.54
C VAL A 53 7.81 4.52 -0.44
N GLU A 54 7.85 3.86 0.71
CA GLU A 54 8.54 2.58 0.86
C GLU A 54 7.53 1.44 0.88
N GLY A 55 7.89 0.33 0.28
CA GLY A 55 7.02 -0.84 0.19
C GLY A 55 7.79 -2.12 -0.10
N VAL A 56 7.08 -3.15 -0.49
CA VAL A 56 7.66 -4.46 -0.82
C VAL A 56 7.48 -4.74 -2.30
N LEU A 57 8.57 -5.10 -2.96
CA LEU A 57 8.56 -5.51 -4.37
C LEU A 57 8.47 -7.03 -4.48
N TYR A 58 7.52 -7.50 -5.28
CA TYR A 58 7.29 -8.91 -5.55
C TYR A 58 7.51 -9.25 -7.02
N ARG A 59 7.95 -10.48 -7.26
CA ARG A 59 7.89 -11.11 -8.58
C ARG A 59 6.86 -12.22 -8.52
N LEU A 60 5.61 -11.88 -8.79
CA LEU A 60 4.49 -12.83 -8.75
C LEU A 60 4.36 -13.60 -10.07
N PRO A 61 4.04 -14.90 -10.03
CA PRO A 61 3.65 -15.65 -11.21
C PRO A 61 2.43 -15.03 -11.90
N TRP A 62 2.45 -14.98 -13.22
CA TRP A 62 1.37 -14.37 -14.02
C TRP A 62 -0.01 -14.97 -13.74
N ARG A 63 -0.08 -16.26 -13.44
CA ARG A 63 -1.31 -16.96 -13.06
C ARG A 63 -2.05 -16.36 -11.85
N LEU A 64 -1.38 -15.57 -11.04
CA LEU A 64 -1.97 -14.90 -9.86
C LEU A 64 -2.52 -13.51 -10.18
N SER A 65 -2.38 -13.04 -11.41
CA SER A 65 -2.75 -11.69 -11.81
C SER A 65 -4.23 -11.38 -11.57
N ASP A 66 -5.11 -12.31 -11.92
CA ASP A 66 -6.56 -12.09 -11.81
C ASP A 66 -7.01 -12.07 -10.34
N LEU A 67 -6.45 -12.95 -9.50
CA LEU A 67 -6.71 -12.93 -8.05
C LEU A 67 -6.26 -11.63 -7.39
N LEU A 68 -5.12 -11.08 -7.84
CA LEU A 68 -4.64 -9.80 -7.35
C LEU A 68 -5.57 -8.66 -7.76
N ASP A 69 -6.05 -8.66 -8.99
CA ASP A 69 -7.01 -7.66 -9.46
C ASP A 69 -8.35 -7.72 -8.74
N GLU A 70 -8.87 -8.92 -8.48
CA GLU A 70 -10.10 -9.10 -7.69
C GLU A 70 -9.91 -8.53 -6.28
N ARG A 71 -8.77 -8.80 -5.64
CA ARG A 71 -8.42 -8.23 -4.34
C ARG A 71 -8.46 -6.70 -4.36
N GLU A 72 -7.90 -6.09 -5.40
CA GLU A 72 -7.84 -4.63 -5.53
C GLU A 72 -9.13 -4.04 -6.14
N GLU A 73 -10.18 -4.81 -6.18
CA GLU A 73 -11.51 -4.37 -6.62
C GLU A 73 -11.53 -3.75 -8.03
N ILE A 74 -10.65 -4.23 -8.94
CA ILE A 74 -10.58 -3.75 -10.33
C ILE A 74 -11.94 -3.89 -11.04
N PRO A 75 -12.67 -5.03 -10.93
CA PRO A 75 -13.95 -5.21 -11.63
C PRO A 75 -15.01 -4.17 -11.27
N ILE A 76 -14.95 -3.62 -10.05
CA ILE A 76 -15.91 -2.61 -9.56
C ILE A 76 -15.30 -1.21 -9.52
N ARG A 77 -14.14 -1.00 -10.17
CA ARG A 77 -13.45 0.27 -10.27
C ARG A 77 -13.08 0.90 -8.92
N GLY A 78 -12.77 0.08 -7.93
CA GLY A 78 -12.26 0.56 -6.65
C GLY A 78 -10.85 1.11 -6.78
N TYR A 79 -10.00 0.30 -7.36
CA TYR A 79 -8.64 0.67 -7.78
C TYR A 79 -8.46 0.47 -9.27
N GLN A 80 -7.42 1.06 -9.82
CA GLN A 80 -6.95 0.84 -11.18
C GLN A 80 -5.50 0.38 -11.14
N ARG A 81 -5.07 -0.35 -12.19
CA ARG A 81 -3.67 -0.69 -12.39
C ARG A 81 -2.90 0.53 -12.85
N ASP A 82 -1.77 0.80 -12.22
CA ASP A 82 -0.80 1.78 -12.66
C ASP A 82 0.56 1.12 -12.85
N THR A 83 1.39 1.76 -13.66
CA THR A 83 2.79 1.34 -13.91
C THR A 83 3.72 2.38 -13.32
N ILE A 84 4.65 1.92 -12.49
CA ILE A 84 5.62 2.77 -11.78
C ILE A 84 7.05 2.23 -11.96
N ALA A 85 8.02 3.06 -11.61
CA ALA A 85 9.41 2.65 -11.45
C ALA A 85 9.81 2.75 -9.99
N VAL A 86 10.49 1.73 -9.47
CA VAL A 86 10.93 1.67 -8.07
C VAL A 86 12.40 1.28 -7.98
N THR A 87 13.07 1.68 -6.91
CA THR A 87 14.43 1.24 -6.58
C THR A 87 14.38 0.17 -5.49
N CYS A 88 15.01 -0.96 -5.74
CA CYS A 88 15.17 -2.06 -4.80
C CYS A 88 16.60 -2.58 -4.86
N ARG A 89 17.31 -2.61 -3.72
CA ARG A 89 18.71 -3.06 -3.63
C ARG A 89 19.62 -2.41 -4.69
N ASP A 90 19.59 -1.08 -4.78
CA ASP A 90 20.38 -0.26 -5.74
C ASP A 90 20.08 -0.53 -7.23
N ARG A 91 19.01 -1.25 -7.53
CA ARG A 91 18.54 -1.53 -8.88
C ARG A 91 17.19 -0.86 -9.13
N VAL A 92 17.04 -0.20 -10.29
CA VAL A 92 15.77 0.35 -10.75
C VAL A 92 14.99 -0.72 -11.50
N TYR A 93 13.74 -0.90 -11.11
CA TYR A 93 12.77 -1.75 -11.78
C TYR A 93 11.71 -0.85 -12.42
N THR A 94 11.61 -0.91 -13.73
CA THR A 94 10.56 -0.26 -14.51
C THR A 94 9.39 -1.21 -14.73
N ASP A 95 8.26 -0.70 -15.21
CA ASP A 95 7.07 -1.49 -15.53
C ASP A 95 6.52 -2.30 -14.33
N VAL A 96 6.71 -1.77 -13.12
CA VAL A 96 6.18 -2.37 -11.90
C VAL A 96 4.70 -2.04 -11.77
N ARG A 97 3.88 -3.08 -11.64
CA ARG A 97 2.45 -2.91 -11.39
C ARG A 97 2.22 -2.44 -9.96
N THR A 98 1.40 -1.44 -9.83
CA THR A 98 0.79 -1.02 -8.57
C THR A 98 -0.69 -0.72 -8.79
N TYR A 99 -1.37 -0.33 -7.74
CA TYR A 99 -2.79 0.01 -7.79
C TYR A 99 -3.01 1.36 -7.12
N SER A 100 -3.84 2.19 -7.73
CA SER A 100 -4.26 3.47 -7.18
C SER A 100 -5.78 3.58 -7.16
N VAL A 101 -6.31 4.35 -6.23
CA VAL A 101 -7.74 4.57 -6.08
C VAL A 101 -8.29 5.33 -7.29
N VAL A 102 -9.41 4.87 -7.86
CA VAL A 102 -10.07 5.54 -8.99
C VAL A 102 -10.77 6.80 -8.52
N ASP A 103 -11.73 6.66 -7.61
CA ASP A 103 -12.52 7.78 -7.07
C ASP A 103 -11.99 8.17 -5.69
N LYS A 104 -11.09 9.15 -5.67
CA LYS A 104 -10.43 9.62 -4.45
C LYS A 104 -11.34 10.52 -3.64
N LEU A 105 -11.37 10.32 -2.33
CA LEU A 105 -12.01 11.26 -1.40
C LEU A 105 -11.30 12.62 -1.47
N PRO A 106 -12.04 13.73 -1.33
CA PRO A 106 -11.46 15.08 -1.33
C PRO A 106 -10.60 15.36 -0.08
N ARG A 107 -10.80 14.58 0.98
CA ARG A 107 -10.02 14.61 2.22
C ARG A 107 -9.73 13.20 2.67
N GLU A 108 -8.58 13.02 3.27
CA GLU A 108 -8.20 11.72 3.84
C GLU A 108 -9.14 11.34 4.98
N LEU A 109 -9.44 10.06 5.06
CA LEU A 109 -10.23 9.44 6.12
C LEU A 109 -9.29 8.63 7.02
N ALA A 110 -9.38 8.81 8.34
CA ALA A 110 -8.52 8.07 9.26
C ALA A 110 -8.68 6.55 9.10
N PRO A 111 -7.58 5.79 9.18
CA PRO A 111 -7.67 4.35 9.37
C PRO A 111 -8.29 4.05 10.74
N ASN A 112 -9.12 3.01 10.84
CA ASN A 112 -9.54 2.51 12.14
C ASN A 112 -8.37 1.79 12.85
N ASP A 113 -8.51 1.51 14.13
CA ASP A 113 -7.42 0.92 14.94
C ASP A 113 -6.91 -0.41 14.39
N TRP A 114 -7.80 -1.23 13.87
CA TRP A 114 -7.41 -2.51 13.27
C TRP A 114 -6.53 -2.28 12.04
N TYR A 115 -6.94 -1.41 11.11
CA TYR A 115 -6.19 -1.14 9.88
C TYR A 115 -4.88 -0.40 10.15
N PHE A 116 -4.91 0.56 11.11
CA PHE A 116 -3.71 1.22 11.61
C PHE A 116 -2.64 0.21 12.04
N ASN A 117 -3.04 -0.76 12.88
CA ASN A 117 -2.13 -1.78 13.38
C ASN A 117 -1.65 -2.74 12.27
N VAL A 118 -2.52 -3.11 11.33
CA VAL A 118 -2.16 -3.96 10.18
C VAL A 118 -1.10 -3.27 9.31
N VAL A 119 -1.31 -1.99 8.98
CA VAL A 119 -0.39 -1.22 8.14
C VAL A 119 0.96 -1.03 8.83
N LEU A 120 0.97 -0.56 10.08
CA LEU A 120 2.20 -0.30 10.82
C LEU A 120 3.01 -1.58 11.09
N ARG A 121 2.34 -2.64 11.53
CA ARG A 121 2.98 -3.94 11.76
C ARG A 121 3.54 -4.51 10.46
N GLY A 122 2.81 -4.38 9.35
CA GLY A 122 3.29 -4.78 8.03
C GLY A 122 4.57 -4.03 7.62
N ALA A 123 4.61 -2.72 7.81
CA ALA A 123 5.78 -1.90 7.52
C ALA A 123 7.01 -2.34 8.34
N VAL A 124 6.85 -2.52 9.65
CA VAL A 124 7.94 -2.95 10.55
C VAL A 124 8.41 -4.36 10.21
N THR A 125 7.51 -5.32 10.07
CA THR A 125 7.87 -6.72 9.81
C THR A 125 8.46 -6.96 8.43
N CYS A 126 8.12 -6.12 7.45
CA CYS A 126 8.72 -6.16 6.11
C CYS A 126 10.07 -5.45 6.01
N GLY A 127 10.52 -4.80 7.07
CA GLY A 127 11.84 -4.16 7.13
C GLY A 127 11.89 -2.81 6.41
N LEU A 128 10.80 -2.08 6.36
CA LEU A 128 10.83 -0.69 5.91
C LEU A 128 11.69 0.14 6.88
N SER A 129 12.27 1.26 6.41
CA SER A 129 13.15 2.07 7.25
C SER A 129 12.43 2.57 8.51
N GLU A 130 13.16 2.65 9.62
CA GLU A 130 12.62 3.14 10.89
C GLU A 130 12.02 4.54 10.73
N GLN A 131 12.73 5.43 10.04
CA GLN A 131 12.24 6.77 9.77
C GLN A 131 10.90 6.77 9.02
N TYR A 132 10.77 5.91 8.01
CA TYR A 132 9.52 5.78 7.26
C TYR A 132 8.38 5.22 8.12
N CYS A 133 8.66 4.21 8.95
CA CYS A 133 7.69 3.67 9.90
C CYS A 133 7.16 4.73 10.88
N TRP A 134 8.04 5.62 11.39
CA TRP A 134 7.63 6.75 12.24
C TRP A 134 6.78 7.76 11.47
N GLN A 135 7.16 8.13 10.25
CA GLN A 135 6.35 9.03 9.40
C GLN A 135 4.96 8.46 9.15
N LEU A 136 4.88 7.15 8.88
CA LEU A 136 3.61 6.45 8.66
C LEU A 136 2.74 6.43 9.92
N PHE A 137 3.35 6.18 11.08
CA PHE A 137 2.67 6.25 12.39
C PHE A 137 2.10 7.66 12.62
N GLU A 138 2.91 8.69 12.48
CA GLU A 138 2.51 10.09 12.71
C GLU A 138 1.38 10.51 11.77
N HIS A 139 1.44 10.12 10.51
CA HIS A 139 0.39 10.40 9.53
C HIS A 139 -0.95 9.78 9.96
N MET A 140 -0.97 8.48 10.25
CA MET A 140 -2.17 7.78 10.67
C MET A 140 -2.73 8.30 12.00
N TYR A 141 -1.85 8.56 12.97
CA TYR A 141 -2.23 9.11 14.28
C TYR A 141 -2.86 10.49 14.14
N THR A 142 -2.26 11.37 13.36
CA THR A 142 -2.79 12.72 13.09
C THR A 142 -4.19 12.67 12.49
N LEU A 143 -4.43 11.79 11.53
CA LEU A 143 -5.76 11.60 10.94
C LEU A 143 -6.79 11.15 11.97
N GLN A 144 -6.42 10.21 12.86
CA GLN A 144 -7.32 9.76 13.93
C GLN A 144 -7.67 10.87 14.92
N GLN A 145 -6.69 11.72 15.30
CA GLN A 145 -6.94 12.85 16.20
C GLN A 145 -7.87 13.88 15.53
N GLN A 146 -7.70 14.17 14.28
CA GLN A 146 -8.56 15.10 13.52
C GLN A 146 -10.02 14.64 13.38
N GLN A 147 -10.25 13.34 13.30
CA GLN A 147 -11.60 12.77 13.26
C GLN A 147 -12.29 12.70 14.62
N SER A 148 -11.52 12.61 15.70
CA SER A 148 -12.05 12.51 17.07
C SER A 148 -12.35 13.88 17.68
N ALA A 149 -11.92 14.94 17.04
CA ALA A 149 -12.19 16.34 17.43
C ALA A 149 -13.43 16.87 16.73
#